data_2f68fcf41de68589c7f888bf5ea1efe3
#
_entry.id   2f68fcf41de68589c7f888bf5ea1efe3
#
_cell.length_a   1.000
_cell.length_b   1.000
_cell.length_c   1.000
_cell.angle_alpha   90.00
_cell.angle_beta   90.00
_cell.angle_gamma   90.00
#
_symmetry.space_group_name_H-M   'P 1'
#
loop_
_entity.id
_entity.type
_entity.pdbx_description
1 polymer ?
#
loop_
_entity_poly.entity_id
_entity_poly.type
_entity_poly.pdbx_seq_one_letter_code
_entity_poly.pdbx_strand_id
1 'polypeptide(L)'
;LNGMIAEGRPYLGVLYAGLILTADGPKVIEFNSRFGDPETQVILPRLISDFAQNITDILDGKKAELTWTDEGVTLGVVVASEGYPLAYEKGVRLPEKTSGDIITYYAGAAFAKDGALLSNGGRVYMLVTTKEYVKTAKDTIYAQLSKQDTSGLFYRHDIGSKAIGR
;
A
#
# COMPACT_ATOMS: atom_id res chain seq x y z
N LEU A 1 13.15 -7.83 18.33
CA LEU A 1 12.20 -8.45 19.27
C LEU A 1 12.88 -8.88 20.57
N ASN A 2 14.09 -9.46 20.54
CA ASN A 2 14.80 -9.90 21.77
C ASN A 2 15.00 -8.78 22.80
N GLY A 3 15.28 -7.55 22.35
CA GLY A 3 15.37 -6.38 23.25
C GLY A 3 14.06 -6.08 23.97
N MET A 4 12.92 -6.18 23.27
CA MET A 4 11.60 -5.99 23.91
C MET A 4 11.31 -7.06 24.96
N ILE A 5 11.70 -8.31 24.70
CA ILE A 5 11.57 -9.40 25.68
C ILE A 5 12.43 -9.13 26.89
N ALA A 6 13.68 -8.71 26.69
CA ALA A 6 14.62 -8.41 27.77
C ALA A 6 14.13 -7.23 28.66
N GLU A 7 13.39 -6.30 28.08
CA GLU A 7 12.75 -5.17 28.81
C GLU A 7 11.40 -5.53 29.43
N GLY A 8 10.98 -6.80 29.41
CA GLY A 8 9.69 -7.25 29.92
C GLY A 8 8.47 -6.79 29.09
N ARG A 9 8.68 -6.45 27.83
CA ARG A 9 7.65 -5.98 26.89
C ARG A 9 7.59 -6.88 25.65
N PRO A 10 7.24 -8.15 25.78
CA PRO A 10 7.13 -9.06 24.63
C PRO A 10 6.07 -8.55 23.65
N TYR A 11 6.35 -8.68 22.36
CA TYR A 11 5.46 -8.25 21.29
C TYR A 11 5.10 -9.43 20.39
N LEU A 12 3.81 -9.61 20.16
CA LEU A 12 3.24 -10.55 19.21
C LEU A 12 2.34 -9.79 18.23
N GLY A 13 2.62 -9.90 16.94
CA GLY A 13 1.85 -9.21 15.91
C GLY A 13 2.71 -8.80 14.71
N VAL A 14 2.23 -7.84 13.95
CA VAL A 14 2.92 -7.31 12.78
C VAL A 14 3.83 -6.15 13.19
N LEU A 15 5.11 -6.30 12.91
CA LEU A 15 6.10 -5.24 13.04
C LEU A 15 6.64 -4.88 11.65
N TYR A 16 6.31 -3.67 11.19
CA TYR A 16 6.84 -3.10 9.97
C TYR A 16 8.02 -2.18 10.30
N ALA A 17 9.14 -2.35 9.58
CA ALA A 17 10.30 -1.49 9.66
C ALA A 17 10.47 -0.69 8.37
N GLY A 18 10.27 0.62 8.44
CA GLY A 18 10.60 1.55 7.37
C GLY A 18 12.10 1.78 7.32
N LEU A 19 12.75 1.41 6.21
CA LEU A 19 14.20 1.51 6.03
C LEU A 19 14.55 2.40 4.84
N ILE A 20 15.67 3.11 4.94
CA ILE A 20 16.31 3.80 3.83
C ILE A 20 17.70 3.21 3.61
N LEU A 21 18.04 2.92 2.35
CA LEU A 21 19.37 2.50 1.96
C LEU A 21 20.25 3.73 1.77
N THR A 22 21.34 3.79 2.49
CA THR A 22 22.37 4.85 2.40
C THR A 22 23.70 4.28 1.99
N ALA A 23 24.70 5.13 1.72
CA ALA A 23 26.06 4.70 1.43
C ALA A 23 26.67 3.90 2.61
N ASP A 24 26.25 4.20 3.85
CA ASP A 24 26.71 3.51 5.08
C ASP A 24 25.82 2.30 5.44
N GLY A 25 24.99 1.81 4.51
CA GLY A 25 24.06 0.71 4.73
C GLY A 25 22.63 1.16 5.10
N PRO A 26 21.76 0.21 5.47
CA PRO A 26 20.36 0.51 5.79
C PRO A 26 20.25 1.28 7.12
N LYS A 27 19.44 2.33 7.11
CA LYS A 27 19.06 3.11 8.29
C LYS A 27 17.57 3.00 8.53
N VAL A 28 17.17 2.92 9.79
CA VAL A 28 15.76 2.87 10.20
C VAL A 28 15.16 4.28 10.14
N ILE A 29 14.01 4.41 9.50
CA ILE A 29 13.20 5.62 9.51
C ILE A 29 12.18 5.54 10.64
N GLU A 30 11.42 4.42 10.69
CA GLU A 30 10.37 4.21 11.68
C GLU A 30 10.10 2.72 11.90
N PHE A 31 9.43 2.42 13.03
CA PHE A 31 8.75 1.15 13.25
C PHE A 31 7.25 1.40 13.38
N ASN A 32 6.45 0.51 12.78
CA ASN A 32 5.01 0.48 12.97
C ASN A 32 4.59 -0.87 13.54
N SER A 33 3.79 -0.87 14.60
CA SER A 33 3.23 -2.07 15.24
C SER A 33 1.91 -2.51 14.56
N ARG A 34 1.85 -2.39 13.26
CA ARG A 34 0.72 -2.73 12.39
C ARG A 34 1.21 -2.89 10.95
N PHE A 35 0.33 -3.38 10.10
CA PHE A 35 0.61 -3.38 8.66
C PHE A 35 0.88 -1.96 8.15
N GLY A 36 1.88 -1.83 7.27
CA GLY A 36 2.20 -0.56 6.60
C GLY A 36 1.06 -0.11 5.68
N ASP A 37 0.90 1.17 5.55
CA ASP A 37 0.01 1.80 4.57
C ASP A 37 0.80 2.95 3.90
N PRO A 38 1.15 2.80 2.61
CA PRO A 38 0.51 1.97 1.57
C PRO A 38 1.21 0.62 1.25
N GLU A 39 2.07 0.09 2.08
CA GLU A 39 2.91 -1.08 1.74
C GLU A 39 2.10 -2.38 1.68
N THR A 40 1.13 -2.55 2.57
CA THR A 40 0.31 -3.77 2.68
C THR A 40 -0.43 -4.08 1.38
N GLN A 41 -0.92 -3.06 0.70
CA GLN A 41 -1.67 -3.18 -0.54
C GLN A 41 -0.85 -3.73 -1.71
N VAL A 42 0.48 -3.66 -1.62
CA VAL A 42 1.38 -4.23 -2.64
C VAL A 42 2.09 -5.52 -2.16
N ILE A 43 2.11 -5.77 -0.87
CA ILE A 43 2.74 -6.96 -0.29
C ILE A 43 1.76 -8.13 -0.24
N LEU A 44 0.58 -7.95 0.38
CA LEU A 44 -0.38 -9.05 0.57
C LEU A 44 -0.90 -9.69 -0.71
N PRO A 45 -1.08 -9.00 -1.85
CA PRO A 45 -1.44 -9.64 -3.11
C PRO A 45 -0.43 -10.68 -3.62
N ARG A 46 0.79 -10.69 -3.06
CA ARG A 46 1.84 -11.64 -3.38
C ARG A 46 1.86 -12.86 -2.46
N LEU A 47 1.06 -12.87 -1.41
CA LEU A 47 0.97 -13.99 -0.48
C LEU A 47 0.14 -15.12 -1.12
N ILE A 48 0.72 -16.34 -1.19
CA ILE A 48 0.07 -17.55 -1.73
C ILE A 48 -0.59 -18.34 -0.61
N SER A 49 0.07 -18.43 0.55
CA SER A 49 -0.45 -19.16 1.71
C SER A 49 -1.67 -18.46 2.30
N ASP A 50 -2.54 -19.22 2.97
CA ASP A 50 -3.74 -18.69 3.62
C ASP A 50 -3.36 -17.69 4.71
N PHE A 51 -3.75 -16.42 4.51
CA PHE A 51 -3.45 -15.33 5.44
C PHE A 51 -4.13 -15.52 6.79
N ALA A 52 -5.40 -15.94 6.82
CA ALA A 52 -6.15 -16.13 8.06
C ALA A 52 -5.58 -17.29 8.86
N GLN A 53 -5.21 -18.38 8.20
CA GLN A 53 -4.57 -19.53 8.85
C GLN A 53 -3.21 -19.13 9.46
N ASN A 54 -2.40 -18.37 8.73
CA ASN A 54 -1.11 -17.91 9.25
C ASN A 54 -1.29 -17.01 10.51
N ILE A 55 -2.27 -16.13 10.53
CA ILE A 55 -2.57 -15.33 11.72
C ILE A 55 -3.02 -16.21 12.89
N THR A 56 -3.89 -17.20 12.63
CA THR A 56 -4.34 -18.15 13.65
C THR A 56 -3.17 -18.94 14.24
N ASP A 57 -2.27 -19.44 13.39
CA ASP A 57 -1.09 -20.18 13.83
C ASP A 57 -0.17 -19.35 14.72
N ILE A 58 0.04 -18.06 14.35
CA ILE A 58 0.82 -17.14 15.19
C ILE A 58 0.16 -16.93 16.57
N LEU A 59 -1.16 -16.73 16.61
CA LEU A 59 -1.90 -16.57 17.85
C LEU A 59 -1.89 -17.81 18.74
N ASP A 60 -1.87 -19.00 18.12
CA ASP A 60 -1.74 -20.30 18.79
C ASP A 60 -0.30 -20.60 19.24
N GLY A 61 0.65 -19.69 19.00
CA GLY A 61 2.07 -19.90 19.30
C GLY A 61 2.78 -20.87 18.34
N LYS A 62 2.15 -21.20 17.22
CA LYS A 62 2.75 -22.00 16.14
C LYS A 62 3.59 -21.13 15.22
N LYS A 63 4.45 -21.76 14.42
CA LYS A 63 5.21 -21.08 13.39
C LYS A 63 4.32 -20.85 12.17
N ALA A 64 4.15 -19.57 11.74
CA ALA A 64 3.51 -19.26 10.47
C ALA A 64 4.41 -19.70 9.29
N GLU A 65 3.81 -20.29 8.27
CA GLU A 65 4.47 -20.68 7.03
C GLU A 65 4.00 -19.77 5.88
N LEU A 66 4.63 -18.60 5.76
CA LEU A 66 4.33 -17.64 4.72
C LEU A 66 5.01 -18.04 3.40
N THR A 67 4.20 -18.35 2.40
CA THR A 67 4.65 -18.63 1.04
C THR A 67 4.25 -17.47 0.14
N TRP A 68 5.23 -16.94 -0.59
CA TRP A 68 5.06 -15.79 -1.47
C TRP A 68 5.30 -16.17 -2.93
N THR A 69 4.58 -15.54 -3.87
CA THR A 69 4.95 -15.67 -5.28
C THR A 69 6.22 -14.86 -5.56
N ASP A 70 7.12 -15.43 -6.34
CA ASP A 70 8.29 -14.78 -6.91
C ASP A 70 8.05 -14.28 -8.34
N GLU A 71 6.91 -14.63 -8.94
CA GLU A 71 6.52 -14.23 -10.29
C GLU A 71 6.04 -12.78 -10.35
N GLY A 72 6.63 -12.00 -11.25
CA GLY A 72 6.22 -10.63 -11.52
C GLY A 72 6.48 -9.63 -10.40
N VAL A 73 5.93 -8.45 -10.54
CA VAL A 73 6.04 -7.34 -9.59
C VAL A 73 4.68 -6.72 -9.34
N THR A 74 4.42 -6.34 -8.09
CA THR A 74 3.23 -5.57 -7.73
C THR A 74 3.63 -4.12 -7.52
N LEU A 75 2.95 -3.21 -8.21
CA LEU A 75 3.15 -1.78 -8.11
C LEU A 75 1.85 -1.10 -7.70
N GLY A 76 1.96 -0.09 -6.84
CA GLY A 76 0.83 0.70 -6.42
C GLY A 76 1.12 2.19 -6.42
N VAL A 77 0.13 2.99 -6.78
CA VAL A 77 0.19 4.45 -6.76
C VAL A 77 -0.92 5.00 -5.90
N VAL A 78 -0.56 5.72 -4.84
CA VAL A 78 -1.50 6.40 -3.95
C VAL A 78 -1.99 7.67 -4.62
N VAL A 79 -3.30 7.89 -4.56
CA VAL A 79 -3.97 9.15 -4.90
C VAL A 79 -4.41 9.81 -3.60
N ALA A 80 -3.99 11.04 -3.40
CA ALA A 80 -4.20 11.83 -2.20
C ALA A 80 -5.01 13.10 -2.49
N SER A 81 -5.66 13.65 -1.47
CA SER A 81 -6.30 14.96 -1.56
C SER A 81 -5.26 16.05 -1.79
N GLU A 82 -5.56 17.00 -2.66
CA GLU A 82 -4.66 18.13 -2.92
C GLU A 82 -4.35 18.89 -1.62
N GLY A 83 -3.06 19.24 -1.43
CA GLY A 83 -2.57 19.85 -0.20
C GLY A 83 -2.10 18.89 0.89
N TYR A 84 -2.39 17.57 0.77
CA TYR A 84 -1.84 16.58 1.72
C TYR A 84 -0.28 16.58 1.66
N PRO A 85 0.45 16.47 2.80
CA PRO A 85 -0.02 16.10 4.15
C PRO A 85 -0.45 17.28 5.04
N LEU A 86 -0.43 18.50 4.51
CA LEU A 86 -0.79 19.71 5.28
C LEU A 86 -2.32 19.90 5.34
N ALA A 87 -2.81 21.05 4.89
CA ALA A 87 -4.24 21.31 4.81
C ALA A 87 -4.80 20.77 3.49
N TYR A 88 -5.85 19.98 3.55
CA TYR A 88 -6.53 19.41 2.38
C TYR A 88 -8.04 19.47 2.54
N GLU A 89 -8.75 19.54 1.42
CA GLU A 89 -10.21 19.52 1.39
C GLU A 89 -10.72 18.08 1.30
N LYS A 90 -11.96 17.88 1.80
CA LYS A 90 -12.71 16.63 1.70
C LYS A 90 -13.92 16.84 0.79
N GLY A 91 -14.56 15.74 0.38
CA GLY A 91 -15.80 15.80 -0.40
C GLY A 91 -15.57 15.85 -1.91
N VAL A 92 -14.34 15.66 -2.38
CA VAL A 92 -14.05 15.49 -3.80
C VAL A 92 -14.66 14.18 -4.28
N ARG A 93 -15.46 14.21 -5.36
CA ARG A 93 -16.05 13.01 -5.95
C ARG A 93 -14.95 12.11 -6.52
N LEU A 94 -14.97 10.84 -6.14
CA LEU A 94 -13.96 9.90 -6.60
C LEU A 94 -14.34 9.30 -7.96
N PRO A 95 -13.35 8.96 -8.81
CA PRO A 95 -13.59 8.25 -10.06
C PRO A 95 -14.31 6.92 -9.82
N GLU A 96 -15.00 6.44 -10.85
CA GLU A 96 -15.59 5.11 -10.82
C GLU A 96 -14.52 4.03 -10.61
N LYS A 97 -14.96 2.92 -10.00
CA LYS A 97 -14.08 1.77 -9.75
C LYS A 97 -13.43 1.31 -11.05
N THR A 98 -12.13 1.05 -10.96
CA THR A 98 -11.38 0.45 -12.06
C THR A 98 -11.82 -1.00 -12.31
N SER A 99 -11.56 -1.49 -13.51
CA SER A 99 -11.83 -2.86 -13.93
C SER A 99 -10.57 -3.51 -14.50
N GLY A 100 -10.63 -4.82 -14.73
CA GLY A 100 -9.52 -5.59 -15.27
C GLY A 100 -8.43 -5.85 -14.22
N ASP A 101 -7.17 -5.70 -14.61
CA ASP A 101 -5.99 -6.07 -13.81
C ASP A 101 -5.60 -5.02 -12.75
N ILE A 102 -6.44 -4.00 -12.54
CA ILE A 102 -6.18 -2.95 -11.55
C ILE A 102 -7.15 -3.11 -10.38
N ILE A 103 -6.59 -3.21 -9.18
CA ILE A 103 -7.34 -3.21 -7.94
C ILE A 103 -7.32 -1.81 -7.36
N THR A 104 -8.49 -1.31 -6.93
CA THR A 104 -8.61 -0.07 -6.18
C THR A 104 -8.79 -0.38 -4.71
N TYR A 105 -7.85 0.05 -3.88
CA TYR A 105 -7.97 0.04 -2.43
C TYR A 105 -8.35 1.42 -1.93
N TYR A 106 -9.50 1.53 -1.30
CA TYR A 106 -9.96 2.79 -0.70
C TYR A 106 -9.40 2.94 0.72
N ALA A 107 -9.01 4.17 1.06
CA ALA A 107 -8.51 4.56 2.39
C ALA A 107 -9.39 5.70 2.94
N GLY A 108 -9.00 6.95 2.78
CA GLY A 108 -9.77 8.10 3.21
C GLY A 108 -10.94 8.39 2.26
N ALA A 109 -11.91 7.49 2.15
CA ALA A 109 -13.10 7.62 1.31
C ALA A 109 -14.38 7.33 2.11
N ALA A 110 -15.50 7.94 1.75
CA ALA A 110 -16.80 7.74 2.37
C ALA A 110 -17.93 7.88 1.35
N PHE A 111 -19.03 7.18 1.57
CA PHE A 111 -20.23 7.33 0.76
C PHE A 111 -21.02 8.58 1.16
N ALA A 112 -21.43 9.36 0.19
CA ALA A 112 -22.41 10.42 0.35
C ALA A 112 -23.84 9.85 0.43
N LYS A 113 -24.82 10.69 0.80
CA LYS A 113 -26.23 10.27 0.92
C LYS A 113 -26.84 9.78 -0.39
N ASP A 114 -26.35 10.25 -1.52
CA ASP A 114 -26.75 9.84 -2.87
C ASP A 114 -26.02 8.60 -3.38
N GLY A 115 -25.16 8.00 -2.56
CA GLY A 115 -24.36 6.83 -2.92
C GLY A 115 -23.05 7.15 -3.64
N ALA A 116 -22.74 8.42 -3.91
CA ALA A 116 -21.46 8.80 -4.49
C ALA A 116 -20.31 8.55 -3.52
N LEU A 117 -19.16 8.13 -4.02
CA LEU A 117 -17.96 7.97 -3.23
C LEU A 117 -17.17 9.27 -3.24
N LEU A 118 -16.84 9.79 -2.06
CA LEU A 118 -16.18 11.08 -1.86
C LEU A 118 -14.88 10.90 -1.06
N SER A 119 -13.91 11.79 -1.28
CA SER A 119 -12.71 11.89 -0.44
C SER A 119 -13.09 12.30 0.99
N ASN A 120 -12.52 11.62 1.99
CA ASN A 120 -12.73 11.90 3.41
C ASN A 120 -11.43 11.78 4.22
N GLY A 121 -10.29 11.89 3.58
CA GLY A 121 -8.97 11.79 4.21
C GLY A 121 -7.86 12.29 3.31
N GLY A 122 -6.64 12.35 3.81
CA GLY A 122 -5.48 12.80 3.05
C GLY A 122 -5.09 11.83 1.95
N ARG A 123 -4.81 10.55 2.29
CA ARG A 123 -4.66 9.47 1.30
C ARG A 123 -6.03 8.88 1.04
N VAL A 124 -6.48 8.92 -0.20
CA VAL A 124 -7.88 8.66 -0.56
C VAL A 124 -8.08 7.26 -1.09
N TYR A 125 -7.28 6.87 -2.07
CA TYR A 125 -7.27 5.51 -2.62
C TYR A 125 -5.92 5.17 -3.20
N MET A 126 -5.71 3.91 -3.54
CA MET A 126 -4.52 3.41 -4.19
C MET A 126 -4.90 2.49 -5.34
N LEU A 127 -4.30 2.70 -6.50
CA LEU A 127 -4.39 1.78 -7.62
C LEU A 127 -3.21 0.81 -7.56
N VAL A 128 -3.50 -0.48 -7.64
CA VAL A 128 -2.51 -1.55 -7.57
C VAL A 128 -2.67 -2.50 -8.75
N THR A 129 -1.57 -2.91 -9.33
CA THR A 129 -1.53 -3.96 -10.36
C THR A 129 -0.30 -4.85 -10.18
N THR A 130 -0.43 -6.10 -10.62
CA THR A 130 0.70 -7.05 -10.71
C THR A 130 0.97 -7.36 -12.18
N LYS A 131 2.20 -7.23 -12.61
CA LYS A 131 2.67 -7.48 -13.97
C LYS A 131 4.03 -8.18 -13.96
N GLU A 132 4.43 -8.72 -15.08
CA GLU A 132 5.74 -9.37 -15.23
C GLU A 132 6.90 -8.40 -14.97
N TYR A 133 6.77 -7.15 -15.46
CA TYR A 133 7.83 -6.12 -15.34
C TYR A 133 7.32 -4.85 -14.69
N VAL A 134 8.20 -4.17 -13.95
CA VAL A 134 7.92 -2.85 -13.32
C VAL A 134 7.43 -1.83 -14.34
N LYS A 135 8.05 -1.80 -15.52
CA LYS A 135 7.66 -0.88 -16.60
C LYS A 135 6.21 -1.09 -17.01
N THR A 136 5.79 -2.33 -17.24
CA THR A 136 4.43 -2.66 -17.65
C THR A 136 3.42 -2.32 -16.54
N ALA A 137 3.76 -2.62 -15.27
CA ALA A 137 2.93 -2.26 -14.14
C ALA A 137 2.74 -0.74 -14.03
N LYS A 138 3.83 0.01 -14.17
CA LYS A 138 3.82 1.47 -14.17
C LYS A 138 2.94 2.01 -15.29
N ASP A 139 3.21 1.61 -16.54
CA ASP A 139 2.47 2.08 -17.71
C ASP A 139 0.96 1.79 -17.57
N THR A 140 0.60 0.61 -17.04
CA THR A 140 -0.80 0.22 -16.78
C THR A 140 -1.50 1.17 -15.79
N ILE A 141 -0.87 1.45 -14.64
CA ILE A 141 -1.49 2.32 -13.62
C ILE A 141 -1.59 3.76 -14.13
N TYR A 142 -0.53 4.30 -14.71
CA TYR A 142 -0.55 5.70 -15.16
C TYR A 142 -1.48 5.90 -16.37
N ALA A 143 -1.63 4.92 -17.25
CA ALA A 143 -2.64 4.94 -18.31
C ALA A 143 -4.07 4.95 -17.75
N GLN A 144 -4.31 4.30 -16.61
CA GLN A 144 -5.61 4.36 -15.92
C GLN A 144 -5.82 5.70 -15.24
N LEU A 145 -4.81 6.21 -14.51
CA LEU A 145 -4.90 7.51 -13.83
C LEU A 145 -5.13 8.67 -14.81
N SER A 146 -4.51 8.62 -16.00
CA SER A 146 -4.69 9.65 -17.03
C SER A 146 -6.11 9.71 -17.62
N LYS A 147 -6.94 8.67 -17.44
CA LYS A 147 -8.33 8.60 -17.88
C LYS A 147 -9.32 9.04 -16.80
N GLN A 148 -8.86 9.16 -15.56
CA GLN A 148 -9.71 9.53 -14.42
C GLN A 148 -9.74 11.05 -14.24
N ASP A 149 -10.88 11.58 -13.83
CA ASP A 149 -10.94 12.93 -13.29
C ASP A 149 -10.34 12.92 -11.88
N THR A 150 -9.20 13.53 -11.75
CA THR A 150 -8.47 13.69 -10.48
C THR A 150 -8.46 15.13 -9.98
N SER A 151 -9.42 15.96 -10.40
CA SER A 151 -9.57 17.34 -9.92
C SER A 151 -9.71 17.38 -8.40
N GLY A 152 -8.89 18.16 -7.72
CA GLY A 152 -8.80 18.21 -6.25
C GLY A 152 -8.07 17.02 -5.60
N LEU A 153 -7.47 16.16 -6.42
CA LEU A 153 -6.63 15.03 -6.01
C LEU A 153 -5.27 15.12 -6.71
N PHE A 154 -4.25 14.49 -6.14
CA PHE A 154 -2.94 14.39 -6.77
C PHE A 154 -2.30 13.01 -6.54
N TYR A 155 -1.33 12.69 -7.36
CA TYR A 155 -0.50 11.50 -7.23
C TYR A 155 0.91 11.77 -7.75
N ARG A 156 1.88 11.00 -7.29
CA ARG A 156 3.26 11.11 -7.76
C ARG A 156 3.40 10.43 -9.13
N HIS A 157 4.14 11.06 -10.03
CA HIS A 157 4.38 10.56 -11.39
C HIS A 157 5.64 9.69 -11.53
N ASP A 158 6.45 9.59 -10.48
CA ASP A 158 7.76 8.92 -10.50
C ASP A 158 7.78 7.54 -9.83
N ILE A 159 6.64 7.04 -9.35
CA ILE A 159 6.57 5.73 -8.68
C ILE A 159 6.98 4.62 -9.65
N GLY A 160 7.87 3.74 -9.19
CA GLY A 160 8.47 2.67 -9.99
C GLY A 160 9.62 3.11 -10.89
N SER A 161 9.87 4.41 -11.11
CA SER A 161 10.91 4.88 -12.04
C SER A 161 12.32 4.42 -11.66
N LYS A 162 12.64 4.40 -10.36
CA LYS A 162 13.96 3.97 -9.86
C LYS A 162 14.25 2.48 -10.04
N ALA A 163 13.22 1.66 -10.27
CA ALA A 163 13.34 0.22 -10.45
C ALA A 163 13.39 -0.19 -11.93
N ILE A 164 13.16 0.75 -12.86
CA ILE A 164 13.25 0.49 -14.29
C ILE A 164 14.72 0.65 -14.69
N GLY A 165 15.31 -0.41 -15.24
CA GLY A 165 16.71 -0.42 -15.70
C GLY A 165 17.75 -0.87 -14.67
N ARG A 166 17.29 -1.50 -13.57
CA ARG A 166 18.17 -2.25 -12.66
C ARG A 166 18.18 -3.72 -12.97
#